data_38b430b5b303ae9bf2d1805cc3472d64
#
_entry.id   38b430b5b303ae9bf2d1805cc3472d64
#
_cell.length_a   1.000
_cell.length_b   1.000
_cell.length_c   1.000
_cell.angle_alpha   90.00
_cell.angle_beta   90.00
_cell.angle_gamma   90.00
#
_symmetry.space_group_name_H-M   'P 1'
#
loop_
_entity.id
_entity.type
_entity.pdbx_description
1 polymer ?
#
loop_
_entity_poly.entity_id
_entity_poly.type
_entity_poly.pdbx_seq_one_letter_code
_entity_poly.pdbx_strand_id
1 'polypeptide(L)'
;MKGFWKFFDKLSDAMAVLAGVLLVLISAAMCYTIFMRFVFRQTTIWITPMSEYALLWIVFLGTTWLLREGGHITTDVIYIHLSEKAKRYLNLIMSIVGGLACALLLYLGIAHTCDCILHGVTDVRAMTVPKSAVFIIIPIGSLLLTVQFFRIAWSNLGEIRAGR
;
A
#
# COMPACT_ATOMS: atom_id res chain seq x y z
N MET A 1 -19.94 -5.13 -15.59
CA MET A 1 -18.54 -5.23 -15.15
C MET A 1 -17.73 -3.96 -15.39
N LYS A 2 -17.91 -3.23 -16.49
CA LYS A 2 -17.14 -1.98 -16.79
C LYS A 2 -17.33 -0.85 -15.74
N GLY A 3 -18.48 -0.76 -15.07
CA GLY A 3 -18.73 0.27 -14.06
C GLY A 3 -17.96 0.04 -12.75
N PHE A 4 -17.87 -1.21 -12.29
CA PHE A 4 -17.12 -1.58 -11.08
C PHE A 4 -15.62 -1.27 -11.21
N TRP A 5 -15.02 -1.62 -12.34
CA TRP A 5 -13.60 -1.34 -12.58
C TRP A 5 -13.30 0.15 -12.67
N LYS A 6 -14.19 0.95 -13.30
CA LYS A 6 -14.03 2.42 -13.31
C LYS A 6 -14.11 3.03 -11.91
N PHE A 7 -14.99 2.52 -11.04
CA PHE A 7 -15.08 2.96 -9.66
C PHE A 7 -13.81 2.59 -8.87
N PHE A 8 -13.33 1.35 -9.06
CA PHE A 8 -12.10 0.87 -8.43
C PHE A 8 -10.87 1.68 -8.87
N ASP A 9 -10.75 1.95 -10.17
CA ASP A 9 -9.66 2.77 -10.72
C ASP A 9 -9.70 4.20 -10.14
N LYS A 10 -10.88 4.82 -10.08
CA LYS A 10 -11.05 6.16 -9.48
C LYS A 10 -10.75 6.18 -7.98
N LEU A 11 -11.11 5.12 -7.26
CA LEU A 11 -10.79 4.96 -5.84
C LEU A 11 -9.27 4.88 -5.65
N SER A 12 -8.57 4.08 -6.46
CA SER A 12 -7.11 3.95 -6.42
C SER A 12 -6.42 5.28 -6.72
N ASP A 13 -6.93 6.08 -7.68
CA ASP A 13 -6.41 7.42 -7.96
C ASP A 13 -6.58 8.37 -6.78
N ALA A 14 -7.76 8.37 -6.16
CA ALA A 14 -8.02 9.21 -4.99
C ALA A 14 -7.11 8.83 -3.80
N MET A 15 -6.89 7.52 -3.59
CA MET A 15 -5.98 7.02 -2.55
C MET A 15 -4.53 7.43 -2.82
N ALA A 16 -4.07 7.39 -4.07
CA ALA A 16 -2.72 7.83 -4.45
C ALA A 16 -2.52 9.33 -4.21
N VAL A 17 -3.52 10.16 -4.56
CA VAL A 17 -3.48 11.60 -4.26
C VAL A 17 -3.41 11.84 -2.76
N LEU A 18 -4.22 11.12 -1.97
CA LEU A 18 -4.18 11.22 -0.51
C LEU A 18 -2.81 10.80 0.04
N ALA A 19 -2.20 9.73 -0.47
CA ALA A 19 -0.85 9.32 -0.10
C ALA A 19 0.19 10.41 -0.40
N GLY A 20 0.09 11.06 -1.57
CA GLY A 20 0.96 12.17 -1.96
C GLY A 20 0.80 13.38 -1.03
N VAL A 21 -0.42 13.75 -0.70
CA VAL A 21 -0.70 14.84 0.26
C VAL A 21 -0.12 14.52 1.64
N LEU A 22 -0.35 13.30 2.16
CA LEU A 22 0.23 12.86 3.43
C LEU A 22 1.76 12.90 3.41
N LEU A 23 2.38 12.50 2.31
CA LEU A 23 3.84 12.54 2.15
C LEU A 23 4.38 13.98 2.27
N VAL A 24 3.74 14.94 1.59
CA VAL A 24 4.11 16.36 1.66
C VAL A 24 3.94 16.88 3.08
N LEU A 25 2.82 16.58 3.73
CA LEU A 25 2.54 17.01 5.11
C LEU A 25 3.57 16.47 6.10
N ILE A 26 3.92 15.18 6.00
CA ILE A 26 4.95 14.61 6.88
C ILE A 26 6.31 15.22 6.63
N SER A 27 6.69 15.41 5.36
CA SER A 27 7.96 16.04 5.01
C SER A 27 8.05 17.45 5.60
N ALA A 28 6.98 18.24 5.47
CA ALA A 28 6.90 19.59 6.07
C ALA A 28 6.97 19.53 7.60
N ALA A 29 6.26 18.59 8.25
CA ALA A 29 6.29 18.42 9.71
C ALA A 29 7.69 18.01 10.21
N MET A 30 8.41 17.15 9.48
CA MET A 30 9.79 16.79 9.81
C MET A 30 10.74 17.99 9.65
N CYS A 31 10.63 18.75 8.57
CA CYS A 31 11.40 19.99 8.39
C CYS A 31 11.12 20.98 9.54
N TYR A 32 9.85 21.14 9.92
CA TYR A 32 9.48 21.97 11.07
C TYR A 32 10.13 21.48 12.37
N THR A 33 10.12 20.18 12.63
CA THR A 33 10.75 19.60 13.83
C THR A 33 12.25 19.87 13.88
N ILE A 34 12.93 19.71 12.75
CA ILE A 34 14.37 19.98 12.64
C ILE A 34 14.65 21.45 12.90
N PHE A 35 13.85 22.35 12.30
CA PHE A 35 14.00 23.78 12.48
C PHE A 35 13.79 24.20 13.94
N MET A 36 12.72 23.74 14.59
CA MET A 36 12.44 24.03 16.00
C MET A 36 13.54 23.50 16.93
N ARG A 37 14.05 22.33 16.64
CA ARG A 37 15.16 21.74 17.42
C ARG A 37 16.45 22.54 17.27
N PHE A 38 16.76 23.00 16.06
CA PHE A 38 18.02 23.71 15.79
C PHE A 38 17.99 25.16 16.29
N VAL A 39 16.88 25.90 16.02
CA VAL A 39 16.76 27.33 16.35
C VAL A 39 16.33 27.54 17.79
N PHE A 40 15.28 26.82 18.23
CA PHE A 40 14.66 27.04 19.54
C PHE A 40 15.08 26.02 20.60
N ARG A 41 15.86 25.01 20.24
CA ARG A 41 16.28 23.89 21.11
C ARG A 41 15.10 23.15 21.77
N GLN A 42 13.91 23.26 21.17
CA GLN A 42 12.70 22.58 21.61
C GLN A 42 12.47 21.34 20.77
N THR A 43 12.16 20.21 21.42
CA THR A 43 11.88 18.95 20.73
C THR A 43 10.40 18.68 20.71
N THR A 44 9.83 18.54 19.52
CA THR A 44 8.41 18.21 19.32
C THR A 44 8.24 16.68 19.33
N ILE A 45 7.86 16.12 20.48
CA ILE A 45 7.89 14.67 20.74
C ILE A 45 6.82 13.91 19.94
N TRP A 46 5.68 14.53 19.63
CA TRP A 46 4.52 13.88 19.01
C TRP A 46 4.65 13.68 17.48
N ILE A 47 5.49 14.45 16.79
CA ILE A 47 5.63 14.39 15.33
C ILE A 47 6.25 13.06 14.88
N THR A 48 7.20 12.51 15.63
CA THR A 48 7.88 11.25 15.27
C THR A 48 6.90 10.06 15.20
N PRO A 49 6.09 9.75 16.24
CA PRO A 49 5.11 8.67 16.14
C PRO A 49 4.05 8.91 15.07
N MET A 50 3.59 10.14 14.90
CA MET A 50 2.63 10.48 13.84
C MET A 50 3.17 10.23 12.44
N SER A 51 4.47 10.50 12.23
CA SER A 51 5.12 10.21 10.96
C SER A 51 5.21 8.71 10.67
N GLU A 52 5.49 7.89 11.69
CA GLU A 52 5.50 6.43 11.56
C GLU A 52 4.11 5.90 11.12
N TYR A 53 3.04 6.39 11.76
CA TYR A 53 1.66 6.00 11.42
C TYR A 53 1.28 6.43 10.01
N ALA A 54 1.61 7.65 9.65
CA ALA A 54 1.28 8.17 8.35
C ALA A 54 2.12 7.51 7.23
N LEU A 55 3.37 7.10 7.47
CA LEU A 55 4.15 6.30 6.53
C LEU A 55 3.48 4.94 6.24
N LEU A 56 2.93 4.29 7.27
CA LEU A 56 2.14 3.07 7.09
C LEU A 56 0.95 3.30 6.14
N TRP A 57 0.21 4.38 6.36
CA TRP A 57 -0.92 4.76 5.52
C TRP A 57 -0.49 5.06 4.09
N ILE A 58 0.58 5.84 3.89
CA ILE A 58 1.12 6.18 2.57
C ILE A 58 1.46 4.93 1.75
N VAL A 59 2.11 3.96 2.38
CA VAL A 59 2.49 2.70 1.70
C VAL A 59 1.25 1.97 1.18
N PHE A 60 0.26 1.72 2.03
CA PHE A 60 -0.94 0.97 1.63
C PHE A 60 -1.83 1.74 0.66
N LEU A 61 -1.95 3.06 0.81
CA LEU A 61 -2.72 3.91 -0.10
C LEU A 61 -2.05 4.02 -1.48
N GLY A 62 -0.73 4.15 -1.53
CA GLY A 62 0.01 4.35 -2.78
C GLY A 62 0.26 3.08 -3.57
N THR A 63 0.46 1.94 -2.89
CA THR A 63 0.88 0.69 -3.54
C THR A 63 -0.16 0.15 -4.53
N THR A 64 -1.46 0.31 -4.25
CA THR A 64 -2.53 -0.15 -5.15
C THR A 64 -2.49 0.59 -6.50
N TRP A 65 -2.28 1.89 -6.48
CA TRP A 65 -2.11 2.70 -7.69
C TRP A 65 -0.82 2.33 -8.42
N LEU A 66 0.30 2.22 -7.69
CA LEU A 66 1.59 1.83 -8.25
C LEU A 66 1.54 0.47 -8.96
N LEU A 67 0.85 -0.49 -8.37
CA LEU A 67 0.65 -1.81 -8.97
C LEU A 67 -0.16 -1.74 -10.26
N ARG A 68 -1.17 -0.85 -10.33
CA ARG A 68 -1.97 -0.63 -11.54
C ARG A 68 -1.15 -0.05 -12.68
N GLU A 69 -0.26 0.90 -12.40
CA GLU A 69 0.62 1.54 -13.39
C GLU A 69 1.80 0.64 -13.82
N GLY A 70 1.83 -0.61 -13.37
CA GLY A 70 2.89 -1.57 -13.73
C GLY A 70 4.21 -1.36 -12.99
N GLY A 71 4.26 -0.46 -12.02
CA GLY A 71 5.48 -0.10 -11.28
C GLY A 71 6.05 -1.21 -10.37
N HIS A 72 5.37 -2.34 -10.27
CA HIS A 72 5.78 -3.39 -9.31
C HIS A 72 6.50 -4.60 -9.94
N ILE A 73 6.57 -4.69 -11.27
CA ILE A 73 6.95 -5.96 -11.93
C ILE A 73 8.22 -5.85 -12.77
N THR A 74 8.76 -4.66 -12.97
CA THR A 74 9.91 -4.48 -13.86
C THR A 74 11.23 -4.62 -13.13
N THR A 75 11.70 -5.83 -12.98
CA THR A 75 13.14 -6.10 -12.98
C THR A 75 13.60 -6.00 -14.44
N ASP A 76 13.74 -4.79 -14.93
CA ASP A 76 14.05 -4.47 -16.34
C ASP A 76 15.25 -5.27 -16.90
N VAL A 77 16.22 -5.58 -16.06
CA VAL A 77 17.44 -6.30 -16.45
C VAL A 77 17.14 -7.75 -16.91
N ILE A 78 16.23 -8.44 -16.24
CA ILE A 78 15.85 -9.81 -16.61
C ILE A 78 14.85 -9.80 -17.77
N TYR A 79 13.97 -8.80 -17.79
CA TYR A 79 12.88 -8.66 -18.76
C TYR A 79 13.39 -8.47 -20.20
N ILE A 80 14.52 -7.76 -20.38
CA ILE A 80 15.12 -7.48 -21.70
C ILE A 80 15.59 -8.78 -22.38
N HIS A 81 16.02 -9.79 -21.64
CA HIS A 81 16.57 -11.03 -22.17
C HIS A 81 15.57 -12.18 -22.28
N LEU A 82 14.31 -12.00 -21.85
CA LEU A 82 13.30 -13.04 -21.93
C LEU A 82 12.48 -12.96 -23.22
N SER A 83 12.08 -14.15 -23.72
CA SER A 83 11.11 -14.25 -24.81
C SER A 83 9.72 -13.77 -24.35
N GLU A 84 8.89 -13.27 -25.27
CA GLU A 84 7.55 -12.75 -24.94
C GLU A 84 6.67 -13.78 -24.21
N LYS A 85 6.83 -15.07 -24.54
CA LYS A 85 6.14 -16.14 -23.81
C LYS A 85 6.61 -16.27 -22.36
N ALA A 86 7.93 -16.22 -22.14
CA ALA A 86 8.50 -16.32 -20.81
C ALA A 86 8.09 -15.12 -19.92
N LYS A 87 8.02 -13.92 -20.49
CA LYS A 87 7.52 -12.71 -19.79
C LYS A 87 6.10 -12.90 -19.26
N ARG A 88 5.19 -13.46 -20.07
CA ARG A 88 3.79 -13.68 -19.66
C ARG A 88 3.66 -14.70 -18.53
N TYR A 89 4.40 -15.81 -18.63
CA TYR A 89 4.40 -16.80 -17.55
C TYR A 89 5.00 -16.22 -16.26
N LEU A 90 6.08 -15.46 -16.37
CA LEU A 90 6.68 -14.79 -15.21
C LEU A 90 5.70 -13.81 -14.55
N ASN A 91 5.03 -12.98 -15.35
CA ASN A 91 4.03 -12.03 -14.85
C ASN A 91 2.86 -12.75 -14.18
N LEU A 92 2.40 -13.87 -14.73
CA LEU A 92 1.34 -14.66 -14.12
C LEU A 92 1.78 -15.24 -12.76
N ILE A 93 2.97 -15.85 -12.70
CA ILE A 93 3.52 -16.40 -11.46
C ILE A 93 3.68 -15.31 -10.41
N MET A 94 4.29 -14.18 -10.77
CA MET A 94 4.47 -13.05 -9.85
C MET A 94 3.14 -12.46 -9.37
N SER A 95 2.13 -12.39 -10.24
CA SER A 95 0.79 -11.94 -9.85
C SER A 95 0.10 -12.90 -8.88
N ILE A 96 0.30 -14.21 -9.05
CA ILE A 96 -0.25 -15.22 -8.13
C ILE A 96 0.45 -15.15 -6.78
N VAL A 97 1.80 -15.12 -6.77
CA VAL A 97 2.58 -15.04 -5.54
C VAL A 97 2.27 -13.74 -4.77
N GLY A 98 2.26 -12.60 -5.48
CA GLY A 98 1.89 -11.32 -4.89
C GLY A 98 0.46 -11.30 -4.35
N GLY A 99 -0.48 -11.88 -5.10
CA GLY A 99 -1.87 -12.01 -4.66
C GLY A 99 -2.03 -12.87 -3.41
N LEU A 100 -1.31 -14.00 -3.31
CA LEU A 100 -1.31 -14.84 -2.13
C LEU A 100 -0.70 -14.14 -0.91
N ALA A 101 0.41 -13.43 -1.08
CA ALA A 101 1.04 -12.64 -0.03
C ALA A 101 0.08 -11.54 0.49
N CYS A 102 -0.59 -10.82 -0.43
CA CYS A 102 -1.57 -9.80 -0.06
C CYS A 102 -2.81 -10.39 0.63
N ALA A 103 -3.27 -11.57 0.21
CA ALA A 103 -4.38 -12.28 0.86
C ALA A 103 -4.01 -12.73 2.30
N LEU A 104 -2.78 -13.18 2.51
CA LEU A 104 -2.25 -13.49 3.84
C LEU A 104 -2.18 -12.23 4.71
N LEU A 105 -1.67 -11.11 4.17
CA LEU A 105 -1.65 -9.84 4.87
C LEU A 105 -3.06 -9.34 5.20
N LEU A 106 -4.03 -9.54 4.31
CA LEU A 106 -5.43 -9.23 4.56
C LEU A 106 -5.96 -10.02 5.77
N TYR A 107 -5.74 -11.33 5.79
CA TYR A 107 -6.20 -12.19 6.88
C TYR A 107 -5.58 -11.77 8.23
N LEU A 108 -4.25 -11.62 8.26
CA LEU A 108 -3.53 -11.21 9.47
C LEU A 108 -3.88 -9.78 9.89
N GLY A 109 -4.07 -8.87 8.93
CA GLY A 109 -4.46 -7.48 9.17
C GLY A 109 -5.85 -7.38 9.79
N ILE A 110 -6.82 -8.17 9.31
CA ILE A 110 -8.17 -8.24 9.91
C ILE A 110 -8.07 -8.79 11.33
N ALA A 111 -7.39 -9.92 11.52
CA ALA A 111 -7.26 -10.57 12.85
C ALA A 111 -6.62 -9.60 13.86
N HIS A 112 -5.51 -8.94 13.50
CA HIS A 112 -4.83 -7.99 14.38
C HIS A 112 -5.67 -6.73 14.67
N THR A 113 -6.35 -6.20 13.65
CA THR A 113 -7.20 -5.01 13.82
C THR A 113 -8.40 -5.31 14.72
N CYS A 114 -9.03 -6.49 14.55
CA CYS A 114 -10.13 -6.94 15.43
C CYS A 114 -9.65 -7.13 16.86
N ASP A 115 -8.49 -7.75 17.07
CA ASP A 115 -7.89 -7.93 18.38
C ASP A 115 -7.63 -6.59 19.08
N CYS A 116 -7.07 -5.60 18.35
CA CYS A 116 -6.86 -4.24 18.86
C CYS A 116 -8.17 -3.53 19.23
N ILE A 117 -9.26 -3.78 18.50
CA ILE A 117 -10.58 -3.20 18.82
C ILE A 117 -11.16 -3.88 20.05
N LEU A 118 -11.13 -5.21 20.14
CA LEU A 118 -11.71 -5.97 21.23
C LEU A 118 -11.03 -5.70 22.57
N HIS A 119 -9.72 -5.54 22.57
CA HIS A 119 -8.93 -5.31 23.79
C HIS A 119 -8.67 -3.83 24.07
N GLY A 120 -9.17 -2.91 23.24
CA GLY A 120 -8.99 -1.47 23.42
C GLY A 120 -7.53 -1.03 23.48
N VAL A 121 -6.65 -1.70 22.71
CA VAL A 121 -5.21 -1.46 22.78
C VAL A 121 -4.87 -0.07 22.26
N THR A 122 -4.22 0.72 23.11
CA THR A 122 -3.76 2.08 22.77
C THR A 122 -2.24 2.12 22.71
N ASP A 123 -1.71 2.97 21.84
CA ASP A 123 -0.26 3.32 21.85
C ASP A 123 -0.08 4.58 22.70
N VAL A 124 0.71 4.44 23.78
CA VAL A 124 0.93 5.47 24.78
C VAL A 124 2.37 5.99 24.67
N ARG A 125 2.79 6.47 23.51
CA ARG A 125 4.15 7.03 23.35
C ARG A 125 4.16 8.53 23.69
N ALA A 126 3.81 9.38 22.74
CA ALA A 126 3.73 10.82 22.91
C ALA A 126 2.27 11.31 22.96
N MET A 127 1.35 10.51 22.44
CA MET A 127 -0.10 10.72 22.44
C MET A 127 -0.78 9.37 22.60
N THR A 128 -1.96 9.34 23.26
CA THR A 128 -2.78 8.14 23.32
C THR A 128 -3.57 7.98 22.03
N VAL A 129 -3.07 7.14 21.12
CA VAL A 129 -3.74 6.84 19.86
C VAL A 129 -4.24 5.38 19.89
N PRO A 130 -5.50 5.11 19.54
CA PRO A 130 -5.98 3.74 19.45
C PRO A 130 -5.25 3.00 18.32
N LYS A 131 -4.58 1.90 18.63
CA LYS A 131 -3.85 1.10 17.64
C LYS A 131 -4.74 0.64 16.49
N SER A 132 -6.02 0.37 16.75
CA SER A 132 -6.99 0.01 15.72
C SER A 132 -7.08 1.06 14.60
N ALA A 133 -7.05 2.36 14.93
CA ALA A 133 -7.08 3.42 13.92
C ALA A 133 -5.81 3.47 13.06
N VAL A 134 -4.67 3.09 13.62
CA VAL A 134 -3.40 3.02 12.88
C VAL A 134 -3.38 1.82 11.93
N PHE A 135 -3.82 0.64 12.42
CA PHE A 135 -3.69 -0.62 11.68
C PHE A 135 -4.85 -0.90 10.71
N ILE A 136 -5.97 -0.19 10.77
CA ILE A 136 -7.14 -0.38 9.88
C ILE A 136 -6.80 -0.23 8.39
N ILE A 137 -5.75 0.52 8.07
CA ILE A 137 -5.31 0.69 6.68
C ILE A 137 -4.73 -0.61 6.09
N ILE A 138 -4.18 -1.50 6.92
CA ILE A 138 -3.60 -2.76 6.47
C ILE A 138 -4.65 -3.65 5.80
N PRO A 139 -5.79 -4.02 6.45
CA PRO A 139 -6.80 -4.82 5.77
C PRO A 139 -7.42 -4.11 4.58
N ILE A 140 -7.64 -2.79 4.64
CA ILE A 140 -8.22 -2.03 3.52
C ILE A 140 -7.27 -2.07 2.32
N GLY A 141 -6.00 -1.71 2.51
CA GLY A 141 -5.00 -1.69 1.44
C GLY A 141 -4.70 -3.08 0.89
N SER A 142 -4.57 -4.09 1.77
CA SER A 142 -4.33 -5.48 1.35
C SER A 142 -5.49 -6.06 0.54
N LEU A 143 -6.73 -5.71 0.87
CA LEU A 143 -7.91 -6.11 0.10
C LEU A 143 -7.85 -5.53 -1.33
N LEU A 144 -7.56 -4.23 -1.45
CA LEU A 144 -7.47 -3.57 -2.75
C LEU A 144 -6.31 -4.14 -3.58
N LEU A 145 -5.16 -4.40 -2.95
CA LEU A 145 -4.01 -5.04 -3.59
C LEU A 145 -4.36 -6.46 -4.07
N THR A 146 -5.02 -7.26 -3.25
CA THR A 146 -5.46 -8.62 -3.64
C THR A 146 -6.38 -8.58 -4.86
N VAL A 147 -7.34 -7.66 -4.88
CA VAL A 147 -8.24 -7.46 -6.04
C VAL A 147 -7.46 -7.05 -7.28
N GLN A 148 -6.48 -6.16 -7.16
CA GLN A 148 -5.66 -5.71 -8.28
C GLN A 148 -4.76 -6.83 -8.81
N PHE A 149 -4.12 -7.61 -7.95
CA PHE A 149 -3.34 -8.79 -8.37
C PHE A 149 -4.20 -9.83 -9.08
N PHE A 150 -5.42 -10.08 -8.59
CA PHE A 150 -6.37 -10.96 -9.26
C PHE A 150 -6.75 -10.45 -10.66
N ARG A 151 -6.96 -9.15 -10.82
CA ARG A 151 -7.23 -8.51 -12.12
C ARG A 151 -6.06 -8.73 -13.08
N ILE A 152 -4.82 -8.52 -12.63
CA ILE A 152 -3.61 -8.70 -13.45
C ILE A 152 -3.43 -10.18 -13.82
N ALA A 153 -3.60 -11.09 -12.87
CA ALA A 153 -3.50 -12.53 -13.13
C ALA A 153 -4.54 -13.00 -14.16
N TRP A 154 -5.77 -12.50 -14.06
CA TRP A 154 -6.84 -12.81 -15.01
C TRP A 154 -6.54 -12.29 -16.41
N SER A 155 -6.02 -11.06 -16.53
CA SER A 155 -5.60 -10.49 -17.81
C SER A 155 -4.48 -11.33 -18.47
N ASN A 156 -3.43 -11.65 -17.72
CA ASN A 156 -2.31 -12.46 -18.20
C ASN A 156 -2.76 -13.87 -18.63
N LEU A 157 -3.69 -14.47 -17.88
CA LEU A 157 -4.24 -15.79 -18.25
C LEU A 157 -5.03 -15.74 -19.57
N GLY A 158 -5.76 -14.64 -19.80
CA GLY A 158 -6.48 -14.39 -21.04
C GLY A 158 -5.55 -14.25 -22.25
N GLU A 159 -4.43 -13.56 -22.10
CA GLU A 159 -3.41 -13.40 -23.15
C GLU A 159 -2.71 -14.71 -23.48
N ILE A 160 -2.41 -15.54 -22.48
CA ILE A 160 -1.81 -16.87 -22.68
C ILE A 160 -2.79 -17.78 -23.44
N ARG A 161 -4.08 -17.75 -23.10
CA ARG A 161 -5.12 -18.56 -23.80
C ARG A 161 -5.38 -18.10 -25.22
N ALA A 162 -5.26 -16.80 -25.50
CA ALA A 162 -5.48 -16.24 -26.84
C ALA A 162 -4.29 -16.51 -27.80
N GLY A 163 -3.19 -17.08 -27.33
CA GLY A 163 -2.03 -17.42 -28.16
C GLY A 163 -1.30 -16.21 -28.76
N ARG A 164 -1.59 -15.01 -28.25
CA ARG A 164 -1.00 -13.74 -28.71
C ARG A 164 0.21 -13.36 -27.91
#